data_e993e45f1868cb3c7df29130cbc4f6d7
#
_entry.id   e993e45f1868cb3c7df29130cbc4f6d7
#
_cell.length_a   1.000
_cell.length_b   1.000
_cell.length_c   1.000
_cell.angle_alpha   90.00
_cell.angle_beta   90.00
_cell.angle_gamma   90.00
#
_symmetry.space_group_name_H-M   'P 1'
#
loop_
_entity.id
_entity.type
_entity.pdbx_description
1 polymer ?
#
loop_
_entity_poly.entity_id
_entity_poly.type
_entity_poly.pdbx_seq_one_letter_code
_entity_poly.pdbx_strand_id
1 'polypeptide(L)'
;MPKSKKTHLFDFHKQQNAKIINFAGWDMPFSYDGTLKEHHYVRENAGYFDVSHMGRLKLDYSQITEINELICSELNNIDNTKALYSIFINDNGGSIDDVIFWKFQDELILICNASNTEKIKVHLDSNNITYDDLTESSILIAIQGKNAIDLLSREFEIPEKSAYAKFPNPAS
;
A
#
# COMPACT_ATOMS: atom_id res chain seq x y z
N MET A 1 9.24 3.53 -26.28
CA MET A 1 8.42 3.56 -25.05
C MET A 1 9.18 2.84 -23.96
N PRO A 2 9.23 3.32 -22.72
CA PRO A 2 9.87 2.58 -21.64
C PRO A 2 9.21 1.21 -21.49
N LYS A 3 10.00 0.18 -21.17
CA LYS A 3 9.51 -1.19 -20.97
C LYS A 3 8.63 -1.19 -19.71
N SER A 4 7.45 -1.78 -19.81
CA SER A 4 6.54 -1.95 -18.65
C SER A 4 7.23 -2.77 -17.56
N LYS A 5 7.06 -2.36 -16.29
CA LYS A 5 7.52 -3.11 -15.11
C LYS A 5 6.60 -4.30 -14.86
N LYS A 6 7.11 -5.30 -14.14
CA LYS A 6 6.36 -6.51 -13.77
C LYS A 6 6.49 -6.76 -12.28
N THR A 7 5.42 -7.19 -11.63
CA THR A 7 5.48 -7.68 -10.26
C THR A 7 6.16 -9.05 -10.19
N HIS A 8 6.57 -9.47 -9.01
CA HIS A 8 7.11 -10.82 -8.80
C HIS A 8 6.09 -11.92 -9.13
N LEU A 9 4.80 -11.62 -9.05
CA LEU A 9 3.71 -12.57 -9.33
C LEU A 9 3.24 -12.56 -10.79
N PHE A 10 3.88 -11.78 -11.67
CA PHE A 10 3.45 -11.62 -13.06
C PHE A 10 3.30 -12.97 -13.81
N ASP A 11 4.28 -13.87 -13.68
CA ASP A 11 4.22 -15.16 -14.37
C ASP A 11 3.14 -16.08 -13.78
N PHE A 12 2.91 -16.00 -12.46
CA PHE A 12 1.78 -16.66 -11.80
C PHE A 12 0.44 -16.17 -12.37
N HIS A 13 0.24 -14.87 -12.50
CA HIS A 13 -0.98 -14.30 -13.06
C HIS A 13 -1.22 -14.79 -14.50
N LYS A 14 -0.17 -14.86 -15.32
CA LYS A 14 -0.25 -15.41 -16.68
C LYS A 14 -0.62 -16.89 -16.70
N GLN A 15 -0.04 -17.69 -15.82
CA GLN A 15 -0.38 -19.12 -15.70
C GLN A 15 -1.84 -19.34 -15.29
N GLN A 16 -2.40 -18.41 -14.52
CA GLN A 16 -3.82 -18.39 -14.14
C GLN A 16 -4.73 -17.76 -15.21
N ASN A 17 -4.21 -17.51 -16.43
CA ASN A 17 -4.96 -16.90 -17.54
C ASN A 17 -5.50 -15.49 -17.24
N ALA A 18 -4.83 -14.73 -16.38
CA ALA A 18 -5.22 -13.35 -16.10
C ALA A 18 -5.16 -12.48 -17.37
N LYS A 19 -6.17 -11.65 -17.55
CA LYS A 19 -6.11 -10.56 -18.51
C LYS A 19 -5.15 -9.49 -17.99
N ILE A 20 -4.02 -9.29 -18.68
CA ILE A 20 -3.01 -8.32 -18.28
C ILE A 20 -3.29 -6.97 -18.96
N ILE A 21 -3.16 -5.89 -18.20
CA ILE A 21 -3.22 -4.51 -18.69
C ILE A 21 -2.00 -3.72 -18.18
N ASN A 22 -1.66 -2.64 -18.87
CA ASN A 22 -0.72 -1.67 -18.32
C ASN A 22 -1.45 -0.74 -17.35
N PHE A 23 -0.97 -0.68 -16.10
CA PHE A 23 -1.48 0.19 -15.06
C PHE A 23 -0.30 0.91 -14.38
N ALA A 24 -0.28 2.23 -14.46
CA ALA A 24 0.78 3.08 -13.88
C ALA A 24 2.21 2.63 -14.27
N GLY A 25 2.41 2.16 -15.51
CA GLY A 25 3.70 1.67 -16.00
C GLY A 25 4.03 0.22 -15.65
N TRP A 26 3.11 -0.51 -15.00
CA TRP A 26 3.25 -1.91 -14.63
C TRP A 26 2.29 -2.80 -15.44
N ASP A 27 2.73 -4.00 -15.80
CA ASP A 27 1.86 -5.05 -16.35
C ASP A 27 1.14 -5.76 -15.21
N MET A 28 -0.16 -5.45 -15.04
CA MET A 28 -0.96 -5.89 -13.90
C MET A 28 -2.12 -6.81 -14.31
N PRO A 29 -2.50 -7.78 -13.47
CA PRO A 29 -3.70 -8.58 -13.69
C PRO A 29 -4.95 -7.71 -13.50
N PHE A 30 -5.76 -7.61 -14.54
CA PHE A 30 -7.02 -6.88 -14.51
C PHE A 30 -8.21 -7.75 -14.10
N SER A 31 -8.25 -8.97 -14.59
CA SER A 31 -9.29 -9.96 -14.25
C SER A 31 -8.86 -11.36 -14.69
N TYR A 32 -9.51 -12.38 -14.13
CA TYR A 32 -9.37 -13.80 -14.48
C TYR A 32 -10.65 -14.32 -15.14
N ASP A 33 -11.74 -14.38 -14.39
CA ASP A 33 -13.06 -14.89 -14.83
C ASP A 33 -14.04 -13.77 -15.21
N GLY A 34 -13.62 -12.52 -15.07
CA GLY A 34 -14.43 -11.34 -15.33
C GLY A 34 -14.72 -10.51 -14.08
N THR A 35 -14.60 -9.19 -14.21
CA THR A 35 -14.62 -8.23 -13.12
C THR A 35 -15.87 -8.29 -12.25
N LEU A 36 -17.05 -8.45 -12.85
CA LEU A 36 -18.32 -8.50 -12.10
C LEU A 36 -18.44 -9.77 -11.26
N LYS A 37 -18.06 -10.93 -11.84
CA LYS A 37 -18.06 -12.21 -11.14
C LYS A 37 -17.09 -12.20 -9.96
N GLU A 38 -15.87 -11.69 -10.18
CA GLU A 38 -14.82 -11.57 -9.17
C GLU A 38 -15.23 -10.57 -8.07
N HIS A 39 -15.86 -9.44 -8.43
CA HIS A 39 -16.39 -8.49 -7.46
C HIS A 39 -17.41 -9.15 -6.52
N HIS A 40 -18.40 -9.86 -7.05
CA HIS A 40 -19.40 -10.56 -6.25
C HIS A 40 -18.76 -11.64 -5.36
N TYR A 41 -17.79 -12.39 -5.91
CA TYR A 41 -17.08 -13.40 -5.13
C TYR A 41 -16.37 -12.81 -3.91
N VAL A 42 -15.62 -11.70 -4.08
CA VAL A 42 -14.95 -11.03 -2.96
C VAL A 42 -15.93 -10.49 -1.93
N ARG A 43 -17.08 -9.94 -2.38
CA ARG A 43 -18.12 -9.45 -1.45
C ARG A 43 -18.70 -10.53 -0.58
N GLU A 44 -18.83 -11.76 -1.08
CA GLU A 44 -19.41 -12.90 -0.38
C GLU A 44 -18.37 -13.77 0.33
N ASN A 45 -17.13 -13.76 -0.14
CA ASN A 45 -16.04 -14.62 0.33
C ASN A 45 -14.78 -13.80 0.67
N ALA A 46 -13.67 -14.11 0.00
CA ALA A 46 -12.40 -13.37 0.08
C ALA A 46 -11.63 -13.46 -1.23
N GLY A 47 -10.77 -12.50 -1.48
CA GLY A 47 -9.87 -12.47 -2.63
C GLY A 47 -8.50 -11.89 -2.29
N TYR A 48 -7.49 -12.36 -3.01
CA TYR A 48 -6.12 -11.84 -2.97
C TYR A 48 -5.92 -10.87 -4.12
N PHE A 49 -5.31 -9.73 -3.83
CA PHE A 49 -4.99 -8.72 -4.83
C PHE A 49 -3.50 -8.45 -4.80
N ASP A 50 -2.82 -8.66 -5.93
CA ASP A 50 -1.44 -8.22 -6.10
C ASP A 50 -1.43 -6.69 -6.24
N VAL A 51 -0.94 -6.03 -5.21
CA VAL A 51 -0.74 -4.57 -5.17
C VAL A 51 0.73 -4.21 -5.11
N SER A 52 1.60 -5.12 -5.56
CA SER A 52 3.08 -4.97 -5.51
C SER A 52 3.61 -3.87 -6.43
N HIS A 53 2.77 -3.26 -7.26
CA HIS A 53 3.11 -2.07 -8.04
C HIS A 53 3.13 -0.78 -7.20
N MET A 54 2.50 -0.76 -6.01
CA MET A 54 2.53 0.39 -5.11
C MET A 54 3.94 0.62 -4.57
N GLY A 55 4.35 1.88 -4.45
CA GLY A 55 5.63 2.24 -3.87
C GLY A 55 5.73 1.82 -2.40
N ARG A 56 6.86 1.24 -2.01
CA ARG A 56 7.16 0.85 -0.63
C ARG A 56 8.52 1.38 -0.24
N LEU A 57 8.53 2.38 0.62
CA LEU A 57 9.75 3.02 1.09
C LEU A 57 9.90 2.75 2.59
N LYS A 58 11.05 2.21 2.98
CA LYS A 58 11.39 2.01 4.39
C LYS A 58 12.10 3.25 4.90
N LEU A 59 11.59 3.82 5.98
CA LEU A 59 12.06 5.02 6.64
C LEU A 59 12.51 4.67 8.07
N ASP A 60 13.53 5.36 8.56
CA ASP A 60 13.92 5.29 9.96
C ASP A 60 12.96 6.12 10.81
N TYR A 61 12.46 5.52 11.91
CA TYR A 61 11.54 6.20 12.83
C TYR A 61 12.15 7.43 13.50
N SER A 62 13.47 7.52 13.56
CA SER A 62 14.16 8.72 14.10
C SER A 62 13.88 10.00 13.31
N GLN A 63 13.42 9.88 12.06
CA GLN A 63 13.07 11.01 11.17
C GLN A 63 11.58 11.43 11.32
N ILE A 64 10.90 10.95 12.36
CA ILE A 64 9.43 11.14 12.52
C ILE A 64 9.03 12.61 12.62
N THR A 65 9.87 13.45 13.21
CA THR A 65 9.60 14.88 13.37
C THR A 65 9.52 15.57 12.01
N GLU A 66 10.51 15.31 11.16
CA GLU A 66 10.60 15.86 9.80
C GLU A 66 9.48 15.31 8.92
N ILE A 67 9.14 14.02 9.06
CA ILE A 67 8.04 13.40 8.30
C ILE A 67 6.70 14.03 8.69
N ASN A 68 6.45 14.29 9.96
CA ASN A 68 5.22 14.91 10.44
C ASN A 68 4.98 16.32 9.87
N GLU A 69 6.05 17.05 9.52
CA GLU A 69 5.94 18.36 8.87
C GLU A 69 5.42 18.28 7.42
N LEU A 70 5.51 17.10 6.80
CA LEU A 70 5.17 16.87 5.39
C LEU A 70 3.78 16.23 5.19
N ILE A 71 3.10 15.84 6.26
CA ILE A 71 1.85 15.06 6.19
C ILE A 71 0.73 15.68 7.03
N CYS A 72 -0.51 15.29 6.73
CA CYS A 72 -1.69 15.79 7.43
C CYS A 72 -1.98 15.09 8.77
N SER A 73 -1.32 13.97 9.06
CA SER A 73 -1.51 13.19 10.29
C SER A 73 -0.26 13.27 11.16
N GLU A 74 -0.38 12.83 12.42
CA GLU A 74 0.74 12.77 13.35
C GLU A 74 1.13 11.31 13.61
N LEU A 75 2.40 10.95 13.37
CA LEU A 75 2.93 9.59 13.51
C LEU A 75 3.45 9.28 14.92
N ASN A 76 3.63 10.30 15.80
CA ASN A 76 4.26 10.12 17.12
C ASN A 76 3.58 9.05 18.01
N ASN A 77 2.29 8.84 17.83
CA ASN A 77 1.50 7.91 18.62
C ASN A 77 1.08 6.65 17.84
N ILE A 78 1.73 6.39 16.71
CA ILE A 78 1.45 5.15 15.98
C ILE A 78 2.02 3.96 16.76
N ASP A 79 1.15 3.03 17.15
CA ASP A 79 1.57 1.80 17.80
C ASP A 79 2.26 0.86 16.81
N ASN A 80 3.15 0.01 17.32
CA ASN A 80 3.72 -1.09 16.53
C ASN A 80 2.61 -1.96 15.94
N THR A 81 2.82 -2.43 14.74
CA THR A 81 1.89 -3.27 13.96
C THR A 81 0.61 -2.56 13.51
N LYS A 82 0.46 -1.26 13.78
CA LYS A 82 -0.65 -0.46 13.25
C LYS A 82 -0.26 0.29 11.98
N ALA A 83 -1.27 0.53 11.15
CA ALA A 83 -1.19 1.39 9.99
C ALA A 83 -1.90 2.72 10.25
N LEU A 84 -1.33 3.80 9.72
CA LEU A 84 -1.93 5.12 9.71
C LEU A 84 -2.06 5.61 8.26
N TYR A 85 -3.28 5.98 7.87
CA TYR A 85 -3.53 6.65 6.60
C TYR A 85 -3.23 8.15 6.75
N SER A 86 -2.54 8.71 5.78
CA SER A 86 -2.21 10.14 5.75
C SER A 86 -2.14 10.66 4.31
N ILE A 87 -1.85 11.95 4.18
CA ILE A 87 -1.70 12.64 2.90
C ILE A 87 -0.40 13.45 2.98
N PHE A 88 0.52 13.25 2.01
CA PHE A 88 1.63 14.18 1.80
C PHE A 88 1.11 15.47 1.19
N ILE A 89 1.58 16.60 1.74
CA ILE A 89 1.22 17.94 1.31
C ILE A 89 2.46 18.71 0.83
N ASN A 90 2.25 19.62 -0.11
CA ASN A 90 3.27 20.57 -0.52
C ASN A 90 3.18 21.88 0.27
N ASP A 91 4.16 22.79 0.09
CA ASP A 91 4.26 24.07 0.80
C ASP A 91 3.03 24.97 0.64
N ASN A 92 2.19 24.74 -0.37
CA ASN A 92 0.95 25.48 -0.60
C ASN A 92 -0.29 24.78 -0.01
N GLY A 93 -0.09 23.69 0.75
CA GLY A 93 -1.16 22.86 1.31
C GLY A 93 -1.87 21.97 0.30
N GLY A 94 -1.35 21.83 -0.92
CA GLY A 94 -1.89 20.92 -1.94
C GLY A 94 -1.48 19.48 -1.68
N SER A 95 -2.39 18.53 -1.93
CA SER A 95 -2.10 17.09 -1.84
C SER A 95 -1.09 16.67 -2.90
N ILE A 96 -0.08 15.90 -2.50
CA ILE A 96 0.88 15.21 -3.38
C ILE A 96 0.41 13.78 -3.63
N ASP A 97 0.10 13.04 -2.56
CA ASP A 97 -0.40 11.66 -2.60
C ASP A 97 -1.07 11.28 -1.28
N ASP A 98 -2.00 10.34 -1.34
CA ASP A 98 -2.51 9.64 -0.18
C ASP A 98 -1.67 8.39 0.09
N VAL A 99 -1.33 8.18 1.35
CA VAL A 99 -0.32 7.18 1.75
C VAL A 99 -0.71 6.44 3.02
N ILE A 100 -0.06 5.29 3.21
CA ILE A 100 -0.19 4.50 4.44
C ILE A 100 1.19 4.36 5.07
N PHE A 101 1.29 4.63 6.36
CA PHE A 101 2.46 4.34 7.16
C PHE A 101 2.19 3.12 8.05
N TRP A 102 3.09 2.14 8.02
CA TRP A 102 3.13 1.03 8.97
C TRP A 102 4.35 1.15 9.86
N LYS A 103 4.14 1.04 11.17
CA LYS A 103 5.24 1.03 12.14
C LYS A 103 5.63 -0.39 12.52
N PHE A 104 6.92 -0.68 12.43
CA PHE A 104 7.55 -1.91 12.92
C PHE A 104 8.77 -1.55 13.75
N GLN A 105 8.63 -1.57 15.07
CA GLN A 105 9.69 -1.17 15.99
C GLN A 105 10.20 0.26 15.66
N ASP A 106 11.45 0.37 15.21
CA ASP A 106 12.09 1.65 14.86
C ASP A 106 12.05 1.94 13.35
N GLU A 107 11.23 1.22 12.59
CA GLU A 107 11.07 1.41 11.15
C GLU A 107 9.64 1.83 10.80
N LEU A 108 9.51 2.65 9.78
CA LEU A 108 8.24 2.97 9.11
C LEU A 108 8.27 2.43 7.68
N ILE A 109 7.23 1.71 7.30
CA ILE A 109 7.00 1.36 5.89
C ILE A 109 5.96 2.31 5.33
N LEU A 110 6.39 3.17 4.44
CA LEU A 110 5.55 4.07 3.67
C LEU A 110 5.06 3.36 2.41
N ILE A 111 3.76 3.27 2.23
CA ILE A 111 3.12 2.76 1.01
C ILE A 111 2.46 3.92 0.30
N CYS A 112 2.79 4.13 -0.97
CA CYS A 112 2.26 5.20 -1.81
C CYS A 112 1.76 4.69 -3.16
N ASN A 113 0.98 5.50 -3.86
CA ASN A 113 0.44 5.14 -5.16
C ASN A 113 1.56 4.99 -6.21
N ALA A 114 1.48 3.95 -7.05
CA ALA A 114 2.49 3.64 -8.06
C ALA A 114 2.80 4.83 -8.99
N SER A 115 1.77 5.58 -9.39
CA SER A 115 1.91 6.77 -10.26
C SER A 115 2.61 7.95 -9.59
N ASN A 116 2.67 7.98 -8.26
CA ASN A 116 3.22 9.07 -7.48
C ASN A 116 4.53 8.71 -6.76
N THR A 117 4.98 7.45 -6.83
CA THR A 117 6.19 6.96 -6.13
C THR A 117 7.39 7.87 -6.37
N GLU A 118 7.66 8.24 -7.62
CA GLU A 118 8.80 9.13 -7.94
C GLU A 118 8.61 10.56 -7.40
N LYS A 119 7.37 11.06 -7.36
CA LYS A 119 7.09 12.38 -6.75
C LYS A 119 7.33 12.36 -5.25
N ILE A 120 6.93 11.27 -4.58
CA ILE A 120 7.17 11.08 -3.15
C ILE A 120 8.67 11.00 -2.86
N LYS A 121 9.45 10.24 -3.64
CA LYS A 121 10.90 10.18 -3.50
C LYS A 121 11.54 11.58 -3.61
N VAL A 122 11.20 12.32 -4.66
CA VAL A 122 11.70 13.70 -4.85
C VAL A 122 11.31 14.60 -3.67
N HIS A 123 10.09 14.43 -3.13
CA HIS A 123 9.65 15.22 -1.98
C HIS A 123 10.43 14.86 -0.70
N LEU A 124 10.67 13.58 -0.44
CA LEU A 124 11.50 13.12 0.68
C LEU A 124 12.95 13.61 0.55
N ASP A 125 13.56 13.44 -0.63
CA ASP A 125 14.93 13.90 -0.93
C ASP A 125 15.09 15.42 -0.71
N SER A 126 14.09 16.21 -1.15
CA SER A 126 14.08 17.67 -0.99
C SER A 126 14.00 18.11 0.48
N ASN A 127 13.51 17.25 1.36
CA ASN A 127 13.42 17.48 2.80
C ASN A 127 14.47 16.69 3.60
N ASN A 128 15.52 16.15 2.94
CA ASN A 128 16.61 15.39 3.52
C ASN A 128 16.18 14.14 4.30
N ILE A 129 15.03 13.55 3.95
CA ILE A 129 14.56 12.29 4.53
C ILE A 129 15.14 11.14 3.74
N THR A 130 15.84 10.24 4.44
CA THR A 130 16.47 9.06 3.85
C THR A 130 15.51 7.88 3.85
N TYR A 131 15.60 7.02 2.84
CA TYR A 131 14.76 5.83 2.70
C TYR A 131 15.46 4.72 1.94
N ASP A 132 15.01 3.47 2.16
CA ASP A 132 15.32 2.32 1.31
C ASP A 132 14.10 2.01 0.44
N ASP A 133 14.26 1.93 -0.88
CA ASP A 133 13.18 1.55 -1.80
C ASP A 133 13.02 0.03 -1.85
N LEU A 134 11.93 -0.47 -1.30
CA LEU A 134 11.57 -1.89 -1.26
C LEU A 134 10.60 -2.30 -2.38
N THR A 135 10.25 -1.39 -3.29
CA THR A 135 9.19 -1.62 -4.29
C THR A 135 9.48 -2.81 -5.19
N GLU A 136 10.71 -2.95 -5.67
CA GLU A 136 11.10 -4.02 -6.58
C GLU A 136 11.70 -5.24 -5.86
N SER A 137 11.95 -5.16 -4.54
CA SER A 137 12.54 -6.25 -3.75
C SER A 137 11.54 -6.97 -2.84
N SER A 138 10.27 -6.56 -2.84
CA SER A 138 9.23 -7.12 -1.98
C SER A 138 7.93 -7.36 -2.72
N ILE A 139 7.02 -8.12 -2.10
CA ILE A 139 5.65 -8.37 -2.58
C ILE A 139 4.69 -7.72 -1.59
N LEU A 140 3.62 -7.11 -2.12
CA LEU A 140 2.52 -6.59 -1.33
C LEU A 140 1.22 -7.22 -1.82
N ILE A 141 0.53 -7.91 -0.91
CA ILE A 141 -0.76 -8.56 -1.17
C ILE A 141 -1.83 -7.93 -0.29
N ALA A 142 -2.92 -7.50 -0.88
CA ALA A 142 -4.12 -7.14 -0.16
C ALA A 142 -5.07 -8.32 -0.14
N ILE A 143 -5.56 -8.71 1.05
CA ILE A 143 -6.57 -9.73 1.23
C ILE A 143 -7.85 -9.04 1.68
N GLN A 144 -8.90 -9.19 0.88
CA GLN A 144 -10.14 -8.44 1.04
C GLN A 144 -11.34 -9.38 1.01
N GLY A 145 -12.43 -8.98 1.70
CA GLY A 145 -13.69 -9.70 1.67
C GLY A 145 -14.17 -10.18 3.04
N LYS A 146 -15.39 -10.68 3.07
CA LYS A 146 -16.09 -11.07 4.30
C LYS A 146 -15.32 -12.11 5.13
N ASN A 147 -14.67 -13.05 4.46
CA ASN A 147 -13.97 -14.18 5.09
C ASN A 147 -12.43 -13.98 5.09
N ALA A 148 -11.93 -12.77 4.83
CA ALA A 148 -10.49 -12.51 4.70
C ALA A 148 -9.70 -12.86 5.97
N ILE A 149 -10.22 -12.47 7.15
CA ILE A 149 -9.58 -12.76 8.44
C ILE A 149 -9.58 -14.25 8.74
N ASP A 150 -10.72 -14.94 8.52
CA ASP A 150 -10.83 -16.37 8.74
C ASP A 150 -9.88 -17.17 7.84
N LEU A 151 -9.66 -16.68 6.61
CA LEU A 151 -8.71 -17.28 5.68
C LEU A 151 -7.27 -17.09 6.16
N LEU A 152 -6.90 -15.87 6.57
CA LEU A 152 -5.56 -15.57 7.06
C LEU A 152 -5.22 -16.30 8.35
N SER A 153 -6.17 -16.43 9.28
CA SER A 153 -5.97 -17.08 10.58
C SER A 153 -5.66 -18.58 10.48
N ARG A 154 -5.87 -19.20 9.32
CA ARG A 154 -5.49 -20.60 9.09
C ARG A 154 -4.00 -20.78 8.86
N GLU A 155 -3.33 -19.74 8.36
CA GLU A 155 -1.92 -19.80 7.95
C GLU A 155 -1.03 -18.90 8.82
N PHE A 156 -1.60 -17.89 9.48
CA PHE A 156 -0.88 -16.90 10.25
C PHE A 156 -1.54 -16.64 11.59
N GLU A 157 -0.73 -16.37 12.62
CA GLU A 157 -1.22 -15.80 13.90
C GLU A 157 -1.64 -14.34 13.64
N ILE A 158 -2.93 -14.07 13.70
CA ILE A 158 -3.46 -12.72 13.56
C ILE A 158 -3.66 -12.15 14.96
N PRO A 159 -3.07 -10.97 15.28
CA PRO A 159 -3.30 -10.32 16.56
C PRO A 159 -4.80 -10.06 16.79
N GLU A 160 -5.33 -10.38 17.99
CA GLU A 160 -6.75 -10.19 18.35
C GLU A 160 -7.26 -8.75 18.15
N LYS A 161 -6.37 -7.78 18.05
CA LYS A 161 -6.64 -6.38 17.74
C LYS A 161 -5.98 -5.96 16.43
N SER A 162 -6.33 -6.59 15.32
CA SER A 162 -6.06 -5.99 14.02
C SER A 162 -6.90 -4.71 13.92
N ALA A 163 -6.25 -3.56 14.05
CA ALA A 163 -6.93 -2.29 13.97
C ALA A 163 -7.33 -2.05 12.51
N TYR A 164 -8.61 -2.25 12.19
CA TYR A 164 -9.18 -1.63 11.00
C TYR A 164 -9.01 -0.12 11.15
N ALA A 165 -8.48 0.57 10.15
CA ALA A 165 -8.63 2.00 10.06
C ALA A 165 -10.14 2.30 9.99
N LYS A 166 -10.73 2.67 11.11
CA LYS A 166 -12.08 3.24 11.10
C LYS A 166 -11.94 4.65 10.55
N PHE A 167 -12.29 4.81 9.29
CA PHE A 167 -12.53 6.15 8.76
C PHE A 167 -13.68 6.76 9.60
N PRO A 168 -13.53 7.98 10.12
CA PRO A 168 -14.64 8.67 10.75
C PRO A 168 -15.78 8.74 9.72
N ASN A 169 -16.97 8.33 10.16
CA ASN A 169 -18.15 8.41 9.31
C ASN A 169 -18.41 9.89 9.03
N PRO A 170 -18.42 10.36 7.76
CA PRO A 170 -18.62 11.78 7.45
C PRO A 170 -20.01 12.31 7.79
N ALA A 171 -20.86 11.53 8.44
CA ALA A 171 -22.24 11.83 8.81
C ALA A 171 -22.50 11.83 10.33
N SER A 172 -21.48 12.12 11.17
CA SER A 172 -21.71 12.36 12.59
C SER A 172 -21.23 13.73 13.00
#